data_50f56a8531165d5acf5c0517d29899f6
#
_entry.id   50f56a8531165d5acf5c0517d29899f6
#
_cell.length_a   1.000
_cell.length_b   1.000
_cell.length_c   1.000
_cell.angle_alpha   90.00
_cell.angle_beta   90.00
_cell.angle_gamma   90.00
#
_symmetry.space_group_name_H-M   'P 1'
#
loop_
_entity.id
_entity.type
_entity.pdbx_description
1 polymer ?
#
loop_
_entity_poly.entity_id
_entity_poly.type
_entity_poly.pdbx_seq_one_letter_code
_entity_poly.pdbx_strand_id
1 'polypeptide(L)'
;MRKFHKKLSESAEKTLTIDLDGISPYREVNDFSVGMMLADNLKNWSSPEHVCKYFRCFVNYELFSQVHKQQLRILWQLRHSIVHNGGTITRADSQKVGALNSFPNKNIILDKNFIYEVSRKMHEIVKESTVGIGIKYIEQMRSDIDETKRKKVETFFEVKSSVSAWMR
;
A
#
# COMPACT_ATOMS: atom_id res chain seq x y z
N MET A 1 16.70 -13.22 10.83
CA MET A 1 16.39 -13.46 9.40
C MET A 1 15.57 -14.72 9.15
N ARG A 2 15.95 -15.94 9.57
CA ARG A 2 15.21 -17.18 9.28
C ARG A 2 13.73 -17.17 9.71
N LYS A 3 13.40 -16.65 10.90
CA LYS A 3 12.00 -16.55 11.39
C LYS A 3 11.14 -15.60 10.54
N PHE A 4 11.74 -14.53 10.05
CA PHE A 4 11.08 -13.53 9.21
C PHE A 4 10.77 -14.09 7.82
N HIS A 5 11.75 -14.71 7.17
CA HIS A 5 11.58 -15.37 5.88
C HIS A 5 10.51 -16.48 5.94
N LYS A 6 10.47 -17.27 7.02
CA LYS A 6 9.46 -18.30 7.22
C LYS A 6 8.04 -17.69 7.30
N LYS A 7 7.85 -16.64 8.12
CA LYS A 7 6.56 -15.94 8.22
C LYS A 7 6.12 -15.32 6.89
N LEU A 8 7.04 -14.74 6.15
CA LEU A 8 6.75 -14.14 4.85
C LEU A 8 6.36 -15.20 3.83
N SER A 9 7.07 -16.30 3.77
CA SER A 9 6.81 -17.46 2.91
C SER A 9 5.45 -18.10 3.24
N GLU A 10 5.15 -18.33 4.51
CA GLU A 10 3.86 -18.84 4.96
C GLU A 10 2.71 -17.88 4.62
N SER A 11 2.93 -16.57 4.79
CA SER A 11 1.94 -15.54 4.48
C SER A 11 1.68 -15.40 2.98
N ALA A 12 2.71 -15.56 2.15
CA ALA A 12 2.61 -15.43 0.70
C ALA A 12 2.10 -16.71 0.00
N GLU A 13 1.95 -17.82 0.74
CA GLU A 13 1.62 -19.16 0.19
C GLU A 13 2.59 -19.61 -0.92
N LYS A 14 3.75 -19.02 -0.99
CA LYS A 14 4.79 -19.30 -1.99
C LYS A 14 6.15 -19.14 -1.35
N THR A 15 7.10 -19.94 -1.77
CA THR A 15 8.50 -19.70 -1.45
C THR A 15 8.94 -18.42 -2.15
N LEU A 16 9.44 -17.45 -1.39
CA LEU A 16 10.10 -16.28 -1.96
C LEU A 16 11.43 -16.74 -2.53
N THR A 17 11.45 -16.98 -3.82
CA THR A 17 12.69 -17.20 -4.58
C THR A 17 13.12 -15.87 -5.17
N ILE A 18 14.32 -15.44 -4.83
CA ILE A 18 14.99 -14.33 -5.49
C ILE A 18 15.98 -15.01 -6.43
N ASP A 19 15.76 -14.85 -7.72
CA ASP A 19 16.70 -15.33 -8.73
C ASP A 19 17.90 -14.38 -8.87
N LEU A 20 18.95 -14.85 -9.56
CA LEU A 20 20.17 -14.05 -9.77
C LEU A 20 19.89 -12.79 -10.60
N ASP A 21 18.91 -12.83 -11.49
CA ASP A 21 18.51 -11.67 -12.30
C ASP A 21 17.84 -10.61 -11.44
N GLY A 22 17.04 -11.03 -10.43
CA GLY A 22 16.44 -10.13 -9.44
C GLY A 22 17.45 -9.46 -8.50
N ILE A 23 18.66 -10.02 -8.35
CA ILE A 23 19.75 -9.44 -7.54
C ILE A 23 20.63 -8.49 -8.38
N SER A 24 20.71 -8.72 -9.67
CA SER A 24 21.62 -7.99 -10.58
C SER A 24 21.50 -6.47 -10.48
N PRO A 25 20.30 -5.85 -10.43
CA PRO A 25 20.17 -4.39 -10.32
C PRO A 25 20.76 -3.79 -9.05
N TYR A 26 20.99 -4.59 -8.01
CA TYR A 26 21.46 -4.11 -6.70
C TYR A 26 22.97 -4.27 -6.51
N ARG A 27 23.70 -4.83 -7.48
CA ARG A 27 25.14 -5.08 -7.36
C ARG A 27 25.99 -3.83 -7.20
N GLU A 28 25.51 -2.70 -7.75
CA GLU A 28 26.25 -1.43 -7.76
C GLU A 28 25.68 -0.41 -6.75
N VAL A 29 24.68 -0.79 -5.95
CA VAL A 29 24.06 0.10 -4.99
C VAL A 29 24.72 -0.08 -3.62
N ASN A 30 25.50 0.91 -3.19
CA ASN A 30 26.21 0.87 -1.91
C ASN A 30 25.29 0.85 -0.67
N ASP A 31 24.05 1.31 -0.80
CA ASP A 31 23.05 1.44 0.29
C ASP A 31 21.78 0.62 0.02
N PHE A 32 21.89 -0.57 -0.54
CA PHE A 32 20.72 -1.40 -0.72
C PHE A 32 20.31 -2.10 0.57
N SER A 33 19.02 -2.14 0.85
CA SER A 33 18.48 -2.93 1.97
C SER A 33 17.77 -4.19 1.47
N VAL A 34 17.82 -5.24 2.28
CA VAL A 34 17.03 -6.47 2.04
C VAL A 34 15.54 -6.15 1.87
N GLY A 35 15.08 -5.09 2.55
CA GLY A 35 13.71 -4.60 2.42
C GLY A 35 13.37 -4.08 1.03
N MET A 36 14.27 -3.33 0.38
CA MET A 36 14.10 -2.88 -1.02
C MET A 36 14.00 -4.07 -1.97
N MET A 37 14.93 -5.01 -1.86
CA MET A 37 14.94 -6.20 -2.68
C MET A 37 13.68 -7.06 -2.52
N LEU A 38 13.17 -7.18 -1.29
CA LEU A 38 11.91 -7.86 -1.03
C LEU A 38 10.71 -7.10 -1.61
N ALA A 39 10.68 -5.78 -1.49
CA ALA A 39 9.61 -4.95 -2.03
C ALA A 39 9.51 -5.07 -3.56
N ASP A 40 10.64 -5.06 -4.26
CA ASP A 40 10.68 -5.18 -5.71
C ASP A 40 10.32 -6.59 -6.22
N ASN A 41 10.62 -7.61 -5.42
CA ASN A 41 10.28 -9.01 -5.75
C ASN A 41 8.87 -9.42 -5.28
N LEU A 42 8.22 -8.65 -4.42
CA LEU A 42 6.83 -8.88 -4.03
C LEU A 42 5.90 -8.42 -5.15
N LYS A 43 5.67 -9.27 -6.15
CA LYS A 43 4.93 -8.96 -7.39
C LYS A 43 3.43 -8.64 -7.21
N ASN A 44 2.88 -8.71 -6.00
CA ASN A 44 1.43 -8.62 -5.77
C ASN A 44 1.00 -7.47 -4.85
N TRP A 45 1.42 -6.25 -5.17
CA TRP A 45 0.84 -5.04 -4.58
C TRP A 45 -0.51 -4.66 -5.22
N SER A 46 -1.11 -5.57 -5.98
CA SER A 46 -2.26 -5.30 -6.84
C SER A 46 -3.60 -5.25 -6.13
N SER A 47 -3.67 -5.59 -4.84
CA SER A 47 -4.91 -5.50 -4.07
C SER A 47 -4.67 -5.04 -2.63
N PRO A 48 -5.67 -4.37 -2.01
CA PRO A 48 -5.60 -3.98 -0.61
C PRO A 48 -5.40 -5.16 0.34
N GLU A 49 -5.92 -6.32 -0.02
CA GLU A 49 -5.81 -7.56 0.75
C GLU A 49 -4.37 -8.06 0.79
N HIS A 50 -3.68 -8.08 -0.35
CA HIS A 50 -2.29 -8.49 -0.42
C HIS A 50 -1.40 -7.52 0.38
N VAL A 51 -1.64 -6.21 0.25
CA VAL A 51 -0.92 -5.22 1.05
C VAL A 51 -1.13 -5.46 2.55
N CYS A 52 -2.37 -5.63 3.00
CA CYS A 52 -2.66 -5.96 4.40
C CYS A 52 -1.99 -7.25 4.86
N LYS A 53 -1.98 -8.29 4.00
CA LYS A 53 -1.34 -9.57 4.31
C LYS A 53 0.16 -9.37 4.59
N TYR A 54 0.85 -8.57 3.79
CA TYR A 54 2.26 -8.25 4.03
C TYR A 54 2.48 -7.46 5.32
N PHE A 55 1.71 -6.40 5.56
CA PHE A 55 1.85 -5.62 6.78
C PHE A 55 1.52 -6.43 8.04
N ARG A 56 0.55 -7.33 7.98
CA ARG A 56 0.28 -8.27 9.07
C ARG A 56 1.47 -9.20 9.33
N CYS A 57 2.13 -9.67 8.26
CA CYS A 57 3.31 -10.51 8.38
C CYS A 57 4.52 -9.75 8.95
N PHE A 58 4.77 -8.52 8.49
CA PHE A 58 5.96 -7.74 8.86
C PHE A 58 5.86 -7.12 10.25
N VAL A 59 4.73 -6.46 10.53
CA VAL A 59 4.58 -5.61 11.72
C VAL A 59 3.39 -6.02 12.59
N ASN A 60 2.76 -7.16 12.28
CA ASN A 60 1.55 -7.65 12.96
C ASN A 60 0.46 -6.58 13.05
N TYR A 61 0.23 -5.87 11.93
CA TYR A 61 -0.72 -4.78 11.85
C TYR A 61 -1.64 -4.92 10.63
N GLU A 62 -2.94 -4.72 10.85
CA GLU A 62 -3.94 -4.65 9.77
C GLU A 62 -3.95 -3.22 9.20
N LEU A 63 -3.30 -3.03 8.05
CA LEU A 63 -3.04 -1.70 7.48
C LEU A 63 -4.31 -0.93 7.13
N PHE A 64 -5.30 -1.63 6.55
CA PHE A 64 -6.55 -1.02 6.10
C PHE A 64 -7.74 -1.62 6.85
N SER A 65 -8.65 -0.77 7.34
CA SER A 65 -9.95 -1.19 7.83
C SER A 65 -10.79 -1.86 6.73
N GLN A 66 -11.86 -2.54 7.07
CA GLN A 66 -12.74 -3.14 6.06
C GLN A 66 -13.37 -2.09 5.15
N VAL A 67 -13.72 -0.92 5.71
CA VAL A 67 -14.25 0.22 4.94
C VAL A 67 -13.21 0.71 3.93
N HIS A 68 -11.95 0.92 4.38
CA HIS A 68 -10.85 1.34 3.52
C HIS A 68 -10.53 0.32 2.42
N LYS A 69 -10.57 -0.97 2.73
CA LYS A 69 -10.40 -2.03 1.71
C LYS A 69 -11.46 -1.94 0.61
N GLN A 70 -12.72 -1.74 0.99
CA GLN A 70 -13.79 -1.58 0.00
C GLN A 70 -13.58 -0.34 -0.88
N GLN A 71 -13.24 0.81 -0.29
CA GLN A 71 -12.93 2.03 -1.02
C GLN A 71 -11.74 1.85 -1.97
N LEU A 72 -10.66 1.24 -1.47
CA LEU A 72 -9.47 0.95 -2.27
C LEU A 72 -9.76 -0.02 -3.42
N ARG A 73 -10.57 -1.06 -3.22
CA ARG A 73 -10.99 -1.96 -4.31
C ARG A 73 -11.69 -1.21 -5.45
N ILE A 74 -12.57 -0.27 -5.10
CA ILE A 74 -13.23 0.59 -6.10
C ILE A 74 -12.18 1.38 -6.87
N LEU A 75 -11.28 2.08 -6.15
CA LEU A 75 -10.23 2.91 -6.76
C LEU A 75 -9.26 2.09 -7.63
N TRP A 76 -8.86 0.90 -7.19
CA TRP A 76 -8.05 -0.03 -7.99
C TRP A 76 -8.75 -0.45 -9.27
N GLN A 77 -10.05 -0.76 -9.20
CA GLN A 77 -10.80 -1.15 -10.39
C GLN A 77 -11.01 0.04 -11.33
N LEU A 78 -11.30 1.24 -10.80
CA LEU A 78 -11.40 2.45 -11.63
C LEU A 78 -10.07 2.76 -12.32
N ARG A 79 -8.93 2.69 -11.58
CA ARG A 79 -7.61 2.83 -12.16
C ARG A 79 -7.36 1.80 -13.28
N HIS A 80 -7.73 0.52 -13.04
CA HIS A 80 -7.60 -0.52 -14.05
C HIS A 80 -8.37 -0.16 -15.32
N SER A 81 -9.63 0.25 -15.18
CA SER A 81 -10.47 0.64 -16.31
C SER A 81 -9.92 1.88 -17.07
N ILE A 82 -9.36 2.86 -16.34
CA ILE A 82 -8.74 4.04 -16.96
C ILE A 82 -7.52 3.63 -17.79
N VAL A 83 -6.63 2.83 -17.22
CA VAL A 83 -5.33 2.49 -17.84
C VAL A 83 -5.49 1.49 -18.99
N HIS A 84 -6.35 0.49 -18.83
CA HIS A 84 -6.43 -0.65 -19.76
C HIS A 84 -7.63 -0.62 -20.70
N ASN A 85 -8.70 0.10 -20.34
CA ASN A 85 -9.95 0.13 -21.10
C ASN A 85 -10.34 1.55 -21.55
N GLY A 86 -9.38 2.48 -21.60
CA GLY A 86 -9.64 3.86 -22.03
C GLY A 86 -10.69 4.60 -21.19
N GLY A 87 -10.80 4.27 -19.90
CA GLY A 87 -11.77 4.87 -18.99
C GLY A 87 -13.16 4.24 -19.01
N THR A 88 -13.37 3.16 -19.77
CA THR A 88 -14.66 2.45 -19.78
C THR A 88 -14.67 1.34 -18.73
N ILE A 89 -15.70 1.31 -17.89
CA ILE A 89 -15.96 0.20 -16.97
C ILE A 89 -16.63 -0.92 -17.77
N THR A 90 -15.87 -1.94 -18.15
CA THR A 90 -16.44 -3.08 -18.88
C THR A 90 -17.44 -3.85 -18.02
N ARG A 91 -18.29 -4.67 -18.64
CA ARG A 91 -19.23 -5.53 -17.89
C ARG A 91 -18.48 -6.47 -16.94
N ALA A 92 -17.36 -7.03 -17.37
CA ALA A 92 -16.53 -7.89 -16.55
C ALA A 92 -15.91 -7.12 -15.35
N ASP A 93 -15.47 -5.88 -15.55
CA ASP A 93 -14.92 -5.04 -14.51
C ASP A 93 -15.97 -4.59 -13.50
N SER A 94 -17.17 -4.27 -13.95
CA SER A 94 -18.27 -3.89 -13.04
C SER A 94 -18.65 -5.03 -12.09
N GLN A 95 -18.51 -6.27 -12.48
CA GLN A 95 -18.83 -7.46 -11.65
C GLN A 95 -17.76 -7.76 -10.59
N LYS A 96 -16.55 -7.23 -10.71
CA LYS A 96 -15.46 -7.48 -9.74
C LYS A 96 -15.67 -6.74 -8.42
N VAL A 97 -16.39 -5.64 -8.44
CA VAL A 97 -16.63 -4.79 -7.26
C VAL A 97 -18.10 -4.42 -7.20
N GLY A 98 -18.80 -4.88 -6.16
CA GLY A 98 -20.26 -4.73 -6.04
C GLY A 98 -20.78 -3.30 -6.20
N ALA A 99 -20.01 -2.30 -5.75
CA ALA A 99 -20.37 -0.88 -5.94
C ALA A 99 -20.37 -0.43 -7.42
N LEU A 100 -19.76 -1.17 -8.32
CA LEU A 100 -19.70 -0.88 -9.76
C LEU A 100 -20.73 -1.66 -10.58
N ASN A 101 -21.49 -2.58 -9.98
CA ASN A 101 -22.45 -3.43 -10.68
C ASN A 101 -23.50 -2.66 -11.49
N SER A 102 -23.84 -1.45 -11.06
CA SER A 102 -24.82 -0.59 -11.74
C SER A 102 -24.24 0.23 -12.90
N PHE A 103 -22.96 0.09 -13.19
CA PHE A 103 -22.24 0.91 -14.16
C PHE A 103 -21.57 0.14 -15.30
N PRO A 104 -22.14 -0.98 -15.82
CA PRO A 104 -21.54 -1.71 -16.93
C PRO A 104 -21.51 -0.84 -18.19
N ASN A 105 -20.38 -0.85 -18.88
CA ASN A 105 -20.14 -0.11 -20.13
C ASN A 105 -20.29 1.42 -20.00
N LYS A 106 -20.13 1.95 -18.79
CA LYS A 106 -20.11 3.41 -18.56
C LYS A 106 -18.69 3.95 -18.58
N ASN A 107 -18.57 5.16 -19.09
CA ASN A 107 -17.29 5.88 -19.07
C ASN A 107 -17.10 6.57 -17.72
N ILE A 108 -15.87 6.53 -17.22
CA ILE A 108 -15.46 7.25 -16.03
C ILE A 108 -15.25 8.72 -16.42
N ILE A 109 -15.97 9.61 -15.76
CA ILE A 109 -15.82 11.06 -15.95
C ILE A 109 -14.85 11.57 -14.90
N LEU A 110 -13.67 12.01 -15.33
CA LEU A 110 -12.65 12.58 -14.45
C LEU A 110 -12.85 14.10 -14.31
N ASP A 111 -13.94 14.49 -13.71
CA ASP A 111 -14.21 15.90 -13.42
C ASP A 111 -13.49 16.37 -12.13
N LYS A 112 -13.56 17.67 -11.87
CA LYS A 112 -12.97 18.29 -10.69
C LYS A 112 -13.50 17.68 -9.40
N ASN A 113 -14.79 17.38 -9.33
CA ASN A 113 -15.44 16.85 -8.13
C ASN A 113 -14.96 15.42 -7.86
N PHE A 114 -14.86 14.59 -8.89
CA PHE A 114 -14.33 13.24 -8.78
C PHE A 114 -12.89 13.26 -8.22
N ILE A 115 -12.01 14.08 -8.80
CA ILE A 115 -10.61 14.19 -8.37
C ILE A 115 -10.52 14.66 -6.91
N TYR A 116 -11.33 15.66 -6.53
CA TYR A 116 -11.38 16.17 -5.16
C TYR A 116 -11.81 15.08 -4.15
N GLU A 117 -12.91 14.37 -4.43
CA GLU A 117 -13.41 13.31 -3.54
C GLU A 117 -12.43 12.13 -3.42
N VAL A 118 -11.82 11.71 -4.52
CA VAL A 118 -10.77 10.67 -4.49
C VAL A 118 -9.60 11.12 -3.62
N SER A 119 -9.12 12.35 -3.81
CA SER A 119 -7.99 12.89 -3.04
C SER A 119 -8.31 12.98 -1.56
N ARG A 120 -9.52 13.43 -1.20
CA ARG A 120 -9.99 13.52 0.19
C ARG A 120 -10.02 12.13 0.86
N LYS A 121 -10.59 11.14 0.18
CA LYS A 121 -10.64 9.76 0.68
C LYS A 121 -9.26 9.11 0.79
N MET A 122 -8.40 9.31 -0.19
CA MET A 122 -7.04 8.81 -0.16
C MET A 122 -6.22 9.43 0.97
N HIS A 123 -6.40 10.73 1.23
CA HIS A 123 -5.73 11.41 2.33
C HIS A 123 -6.07 10.77 3.68
N GLU A 124 -7.35 10.51 3.94
CA GLU A 124 -7.82 9.85 5.16
C GLU A 124 -7.18 8.46 5.33
N ILE A 125 -7.23 7.63 4.29
CA ILE A 125 -6.66 6.28 4.28
C ILE A 125 -5.15 6.33 4.55
N VAL A 126 -4.42 7.20 3.86
CA VAL A 126 -2.97 7.33 4.00
C VAL A 126 -2.61 7.81 5.41
N LYS A 127 -3.35 8.82 5.93
CA LYS A 127 -3.13 9.33 7.29
C LYS A 127 -3.29 8.25 8.34
N GLU A 128 -4.41 7.54 8.36
CA GLU A 128 -4.69 6.49 9.34
C GLU A 128 -3.68 5.34 9.23
N SER A 129 -3.36 4.92 8.01
CA SER A 129 -2.40 3.86 7.77
C SER A 129 -0.99 4.25 8.25
N THR A 130 -0.55 5.48 7.96
CA THR A 130 0.79 5.96 8.35
C THR A 130 0.91 6.06 9.87
N VAL A 131 -0.08 6.64 10.54
CA VAL A 131 -0.09 6.73 12.01
C VAL A 131 -0.11 5.34 12.64
N GLY A 132 -0.95 4.44 12.14
CA GLY A 132 -1.04 3.07 12.68
C GLY A 132 0.24 2.25 12.49
N ILE A 133 0.90 2.35 11.33
CA ILE A 133 2.24 1.76 11.11
C ILE A 133 3.23 2.36 12.11
N GLY A 134 3.22 3.67 12.28
CA GLY A 134 4.13 4.37 13.18
C GLY A 134 4.03 3.86 14.61
N ILE A 135 2.83 3.73 15.14
CA ILE A 135 2.59 3.19 16.47
C ILE A 135 3.20 1.78 16.59
N LYS A 136 2.88 0.89 15.63
CA LYS A 136 3.39 -0.49 15.64
C LYS A 136 4.90 -0.58 15.44
N TYR A 137 5.48 0.28 14.63
CA TYR A 137 6.92 0.34 14.43
C TYR A 137 7.64 0.80 15.70
N ILE A 138 7.13 1.84 16.36
CA ILE A 138 7.70 2.38 17.61
C ILE A 138 7.63 1.35 18.74
N GLU A 139 6.50 0.61 18.87
CA GLU A 139 6.35 -0.49 19.83
C GLU A 139 7.41 -1.60 19.67
N GLN A 140 7.90 -1.80 18.44
CA GLN A 140 8.87 -2.85 18.10
C GLN A 140 10.32 -2.35 18.03
N MET A 141 10.53 -1.06 18.25
CA MET A 141 11.88 -0.50 18.28
C MET A 141 12.70 -1.08 19.44
N ARG A 142 13.99 -1.28 19.19
CA ARG A 142 14.91 -1.73 20.23
C ARG A 142 15.00 -0.68 21.34
N SER A 143 15.11 -1.14 22.58
CA SER A 143 15.22 -0.27 23.76
C SER A 143 16.54 0.52 23.85
N ASP A 144 17.58 0.07 23.11
CA ASP A 144 18.91 0.69 23.08
C ASP A 144 19.08 1.73 21.94
N ILE A 145 18.00 2.11 21.26
CA ILE A 145 18.05 3.16 20.24
C ILE A 145 18.23 4.53 20.90
N ASP A 146 19.15 5.30 20.32
CA ASP A 146 19.38 6.70 20.66
C ASP A 146 18.07 7.51 20.60
N GLU A 147 17.82 8.31 21.64
CA GLU A 147 16.59 9.10 21.80
C GLU A 147 16.36 10.07 20.63
N THR A 148 17.44 10.65 20.09
CA THR A 148 17.37 11.55 18.93
C THR A 148 16.85 10.82 17.69
N LYS A 149 17.29 9.58 17.48
CA LYS A 149 16.83 8.75 16.38
C LYS A 149 15.38 8.33 16.59
N ARG A 150 15.01 7.96 17.81
CA ARG A 150 13.64 7.64 18.16
C ARG A 150 12.69 8.79 17.86
N LYS A 151 13.03 10.00 18.32
CA LYS A 151 12.23 11.20 18.11
C LYS A 151 12.07 11.54 16.62
N LYS A 152 13.11 11.34 15.80
CA LYS A 152 13.02 11.51 14.33
C LYS A 152 12.01 10.54 13.71
N VAL A 153 11.98 9.29 14.16
CA VAL A 153 11.03 8.28 13.68
C VAL A 153 9.60 8.64 14.12
N GLU A 154 9.42 9.02 15.37
CA GLU A 154 8.11 9.48 15.88
C GLU A 154 7.59 10.66 15.06
N THR A 155 8.42 11.67 14.83
CA THR A 155 8.07 12.84 14.00
C THR A 155 7.75 12.46 12.55
N PHE A 156 8.46 11.49 11.97
CA PHE A 156 8.20 11.01 10.62
C PHE A 156 6.78 10.42 10.46
N PHE A 157 6.30 9.69 11.48
CA PHE A 157 4.97 9.10 11.44
C PHE A 157 3.85 10.06 11.90
N GLU A 158 4.19 11.25 12.41
CA GLU A 158 3.22 12.30 12.67
C GLU A 158 2.74 12.94 11.37
N VAL A 159 1.58 12.54 10.88
CA VAL A 159 1.00 13.18 9.69
C VAL A 159 0.37 14.52 10.08
N LYS A 160 1.17 15.58 10.04
CA LYS A 160 0.76 16.95 10.42
C LYS A 160 0.20 17.79 9.28
N SER A 161 0.32 17.34 8.03
CA SER A 161 -0.15 18.12 6.89
C SER A 161 -1.66 18.12 6.79
N SER A 162 -2.26 19.31 6.70
CA SER A 162 -3.65 19.49 6.27
C SER A 162 -3.71 19.52 4.74
N VAL A 163 -4.87 19.18 4.15
CA VAL A 163 -5.09 19.26 2.69
C VAL A 163 -4.75 20.65 2.14
N SER A 164 -5.02 21.71 2.91
CA SER A 164 -4.69 23.10 2.55
C SER A 164 -3.19 23.38 2.43
N ALA A 165 -2.33 22.61 3.10
CA ALA A 165 -0.87 22.78 2.99
C ALA A 165 -0.32 22.21 1.68
N TRP A 166 -1.04 21.32 1.01
CA TRP A 166 -0.64 20.68 -0.25
C TRP A 166 -1.11 21.44 -1.49
N MET A 167 -2.04 22.38 -1.32
CA MET A 167 -2.69 23.13 -2.41
C MET A 167 -2.32 24.61 -2.44
N ARG A 168 -1.19 24.98 -1.80
CA ARG A 168 -0.64 26.35 -1.86
C ARG A 168 0.27 26.50 -3.05
#